data_54ec015c55d99111c85ac969e6a9a5a1
#
_entry.id   54ec015c55d99111c85ac969e6a9a5a1
#
_cell.length_a   1.000
_cell.length_b   1.000
_cell.length_c   1.000
_cell.angle_alpha   90.00
_cell.angle_beta   90.00
_cell.angle_gamma   90.00
#
_symmetry.space_group_name_H-M   'P 1'
#
loop_
_entity.id
_entity.type
_entity.pdbx_description
1 polymer ?
#
loop_
_entity_poly.entity_id
_entity_poly.type
_entity_poly.pdbx_seq_one_letter_code
_entity_poly.pdbx_strand_id
1 'polypeptide(L)'
;MNQPLHYQSATEIASQIIRRKRSAWDVLEHFLARVEKYNPALNALIWMDTAGARQTADDADAALDKGQVWGPLHGVPMTIKESYEVAGSPTTWGSPEFRNNVTDTDAVSVQRLKKAGVNLFGKANVPLMLADWQTYNEIYGTTNNPWDLSRTPGGSSGGSAAALAAGLTGLDAG
;
A
#
# COMPACT_ATOMS: atom_id res chain seq x y z
N MET A 1 4.38 25.90 -6.78
CA MET A 1 3.06 25.23 -6.66
C MET A 1 3.26 24.02 -5.79
N ASN A 2 2.46 23.84 -4.72
CA ASN A 2 2.56 22.63 -3.89
C ASN A 2 2.08 21.43 -4.70
N GLN A 3 2.88 20.35 -4.74
CA GLN A 3 2.48 19.08 -5.34
C GLN A 3 1.19 18.55 -4.66
N PRO A 4 0.27 17.90 -5.43
CA PRO A 4 -0.84 17.18 -4.85
C PRO A 4 -0.36 16.16 -3.80
N LEU A 5 -1.14 15.93 -2.75
CA LEU A 5 -0.76 15.05 -1.63
C LEU A 5 -0.27 13.67 -2.09
N HIS A 6 -0.94 13.07 -3.05
CA HIS A 6 -0.64 11.74 -3.58
C HIS A 6 0.64 11.64 -4.44
N TYR A 7 1.32 12.75 -4.69
CA TYR A 7 2.64 12.79 -5.35
C TYR A 7 3.73 13.41 -4.46
N GLN A 8 3.40 13.69 -3.20
CA GLN A 8 4.40 14.08 -2.22
C GLN A 8 5.20 12.86 -1.75
N SER A 9 6.44 13.08 -1.36
CA SER A 9 7.27 12.00 -0.79
C SER A 9 6.70 11.52 0.55
N ALA A 10 6.97 10.27 0.89
CA ALA A 10 6.57 9.71 2.19
C ALA A 10 7.10 10.53 3.38
N THR A 11 8.30 11.11 3.25
CA THR A 11 8.90 11.99 4.26
C THR A 11 8.16 13.33 4.40
N GLU A 12 7.68 13.90 3.29
CA GLU A 12 6.85 15.11 3.33
C GLU A 12 5.50 14.83 3.96
N ILE A 13 4.86 13.70 3.62
CA ILE A 13 3.60 13.24 4.21
C ILE A 13 3.78 13.05 5.72
N ALA A 14 4.79 12.29 6.15
CA ALA A 14 5.10 12.08 7.56
C ALA A 14 5.32 13.40 8.30
N SER A 15 6.09 14.33 7.71
CA SER A 15 6.33 15.65 8.30
C SER A 15 5.05 16.46 8.47
N GLN A 16 4.09 16.35 7.54
CA GLN A 16 2.79 17.05 7.68
C GLN A 16 1.95 16.46 8.79
N ILE A 17 1.93 15.11 8.93
CA ILE A 17 1.22 14.43 10.00
C ILE A 17 1.85 14.78 11.36
N ILE A 18 3.14 14.57 11.53
CA ILE A 18 3.87 14.83 12.78
C ILE A 18 3.73 16.29 13.22
N ARG A 19 3.73 17.24 12.28
CA ARG A 19 3.53 18.67 12.56
C ARG A 19 2.06 19.07 12.65
N ARG A 20 1.12 18.11 12.61
CA ARG A 20 -0.33 18.34 12.69
C ARG A 20 -0.88 19.30 11.62
N LYS A 21 -0.26 19.38 10.48
CA LYS A 21 -0.79 20.09 9.30
C LYS A 21 -1.90 19.32 8.63
N ARG A 22 -1.90 18.00 8.78
CA ARG A 22 -2.93 17.05 8.37
C ARG A 22 -3.02 15.95 9.43
N SER A 23 -4.20 15.37 9.61
CA SER A 23 -4.36 14.15 10.39
C SER A 23 -3.89 12.93 9.59
N ALA A 24 -3.48 11.86 10.26
CA ALA A 24 -3.21 10.57 9.62
C ALA A 24 -4.50 10.02 8.97
N TRP A 25 -5.65 10.26 9.61
CA TRP A 25 -6.97 9.93 9.07
C TRP A 25 -7.22 10.60 7.72
N ASP A 26 -7.11 11.93 7.61
CA ASP A 26 -7.36 12.65 6.36
C ASP A 26 -6.42 12.21 5.23
N VAL A 27 -5.17 11.91 5.58
CA VAL A 27 -4.18 11.40 4.62
C VAL A 27 -4.59 10.01 4.12
N LEU A 28 -4.99 9.11 5.02
CA LEU A 28 -5.47 7.77 4.63
C LEU A 28 -6.71 7.87 3.74
N GLU A 29 -7.74 8.62 4.15
CA GLU A 29 -8.99 8.75 3.39
C GLU A 29 -8.74 9.35 1.99
N HIS A 30 -7.78 10.27 1.85
CA HIS A 30 -7.37 10.76 0.54
C HIS A 30 -6.89 9.63 -0.38
N PHE A 31 -6.07 8.71 0.12
CA PHE A 31 -5.58 7.57 -0.68
C PHE A 31 -6.68 6.54 -0.92
N LEU A 32 -7.51 6.22 0.07
CA LEU A 32 -8.64 5.30 -0.09
C LEU A 32 -9.64 5.79 -1.15
N ALA A 33 -9.97 7.08 -1.17
CA ALA A 33 -10.83 7.66 -2.21
C ALA A 33 -10.20 7.54 -3.61
N ARG A 34 -8.88 7.64 -3.72
CA ARG A 34 -8.19 7.42 -4.99
C ARG A 34 -8.21 5.96 -5.40
N VAL A 35 -8.02 5.05 -4.45
CA VAL A 35 -8.13 3.59 -4.71
C VAL A 35 -9.53 3.27 -5.22
N GLU A 36 -10.58 3.73 -4.55
CA GLU A 36 -11.96 3.51 -4.97
C GLU A 36 -12.21 3.99 -6.42
N LYS A 37 -11.66 5.15 -6.76
CA LYS A 37 -11.87 5.76 -8.07
C LYS A 37 -11.09 5.09 -9.21
N TYR A 38 -9.82 4.73 -8.96
CA TYR A 38 -8.90 4.36 -10.06
C TYR A 38 -8.53 2.88 -10.06
N ASN A 39 -8.51 2.20 -8.91
CA ASN A 39 -8.09 0.81 -8.83
C ASN A 39 -8.98 -0.17 -9.62
N PRO A 40 -10.30 0.04 -9.79
CA PRO A 40 -11.13 -0.84 -10.61
C PRO A 40 -10.65 -0.97 -12.07
N ALA A 41 -10.06 0.08 -12.64
CA ALA A 41 -9.50 0.05 -13.99
C ALA A 41 -8.05 -0.47 -14.02
N LEU A 42 -7.31 -0.32 -12.93
CA LEU A 42 -5.89 -0.65 -12.84
C LEU A 42 -5.63 -2.06 -12.32
N ASN A 43 -6.44 -2.52 -11.36
CA ASN A 43 -6.22 -3.77 -10.62
C ASN A 43 -4.80 -3.84 -10.03
N ALA A 44 -4.34 -2.72 -9.49
CA ALA A 44 -3.01 -2.58 -8.89
C ALA A 44 -2.97 -3.13 -7.47
N LEU A 45 -4.01 -2.84 -6.66
CA LEU A 45 -4.18 -3.34 -5.30
C LEU A 45 -5.22 -4.44 -5.29
N ILE A 46 -4.85 -5.60 -4.73
CA ILE A 46 -5.64 -6.84 -4.82
C ILE A 46 -6.16 -7.31 -3.45
N TRP A 47 -5.68 -6.73 -2.38
CA TRP A 47 -6.15 -6.94 -1.03
C TRP A 47 -6.01 -5.66 -0.23
N MET A 48 -6.98 -5.36 0.64
CA MET A 48 -6.97 -4.18 1.51
C MET A 48 -7.64 -4.48 2.85
N ASP A 49 -7.03 -3.97 3.92
CA ASP A 49 -7.64 -3.89 5.25
C ASP A 49 -7.98 -2.43 5.57
N THR A 50 -9.07 -1.95 5.00
CA THR A 50 -9.50 -0.55 5.19
C THR A 50 -9.97 -0.27 6.61
N ALA A 51 -10.54 -1.27 7.30
CA ALA A 51 -11.00 -1.11 8.67
C ALA A 51 -9.82 -1.00 9.65
N GLY A 52 -8.85 -1.91 9.56
CA GLY A 52 -7.64 -1.87 10.37
C GLY A 52 -6.78 -0.64 10.07
N ALA A 53 -6.73 -0.20 8.81
CA ALA A 53 -6.02 1.01 8.44
C ALA A 53 -6.64 2.27 9.03
N ARG A 54 -7.96 2.38 9.07
CA ARG A 54 -8.67 3.47 9.72
C ARG A 54 -8.40 3.51 11.22
N GLN A 55 -8.47 2.35 11.87
CA GLN A 55 -8.11 2.26 13.29
C GLN A 55 -6.66 2.68 13.55
N THR A 56 -5.73 2.24 12.69
CA THR A 56 -4.31 2.63 12.78
C THR A 56 -4.12 4.14 12.58
N ALA A 57 -4.89 4.77 11.71
CA ALA A 57 -4.84 6.22 11.50
C ALA A 57 -5.34 6.99 12.72
N ASP A 58 -6.47 6.57 13.31
CA ASP A 58 -7.00 7.14 14.56
C ASP A 58 -6.00 6.98 15.71
N ASP A 59 -5.39 5.80 15.85
CA ASP A 59 -4.39 5.53 16.89
C ASP A 59 -3.13 6.39 16.70
N ALA A 60 -2.72 6.64 15.44
CA ALA A 60 -1.60 7.53 15.13
C ALA A 60 -1.90 8.98 15.55
N ASP A 61 -3.07 9.49 15.20
CA ASP A 61 -3.49 10.84 15.59
C ASP A 61 -3.59 10.95 17.13
N ALA A 62 -4.19 9.96 17.79
CA ALA A 62 -4.28 9.90 19.26
C ALA A 62 -2.90 9.80 19.95
N ALA A 63 -1.93 9.13 19.32
CA ALA A 63 -0.54 9.09 19.82
C ALA A 63 0.10 10.48 19.79
N LEU A 64 -0.09 11.24 18.70
CA LEU A 64 0.39 12.62 18.62
C LEU A 64 -0.25 13.52 19.70
N ASP A 65 -1.53 13.31 20.05
CA ASP A 65 -2.19 14.04 21.13
C ASP A 65 -1.51 13.85 22.48
N LYS A 66 -0.86 12.71 22.66
CA LYS A 66 -0.06 12.37 23.84
C LYS A 66 1.43 12.73 23.68
N GLY A 67 1.80 13.44 22.60
CA GLY A 67 3.19 13.80 22.30
C GLY A 67 4.07 12.63 21.86
N GLN A 68 3.45 11.51 21.40
CA GLN A 68 4.16 10.30 20.98
C GLN A 68 4.26 10.25 19.46
N VAL A 69 5.45 9.95 18.94
CA VAL A 69 5.72 9.70 17.53
C VAL A 69 6.22 8.26 17.40
N TRP A 70 5.55 7.43 16.61
CA TRP A 70 5.91 6.02 16.47
C TRP A 70 7.23 5.79 15.72
N GLY A 71 7.57 6.71 14.81
CA GLY A 71 8.78 6.62 14.01
C GLY A 71 8.81 7.64 12.87
N PRO A 72 9.83 7.56 11.99
CA PRO A 72 10.03 8.53 10.92
C PRO A 72 8.93 8.55 9.85
N LEU A 73 8.12 7.49 9.77
CA LEU A 73 7.01 7.33 8.82
C LEU A 73 5.64 7.33 9.55
N HIS A 74 5.55 7.99 10.68
CA HIS A 74 4.37 8.04 11.54
C HIS A 74 3.09 8.35 10.75
N GLY A 75 2.15 7.38 10.73
CA GLY A 75 0.84 7.49 10.11
C GLY A 75 0.83 7.50 8.56
N VAL A 76 1.98 7.32 7.90
CA VAL A 76 2.05 7.32 6.43
C VAL A 76 1.33 6.10 5.86
N PRO A 77 0.29 6.27 5.02
CA PRO A 77 -0.36 5.15 4.34
C PRO A 77 0.58 4.47 3.36
N MET A 78 0.63 3.15 3.45
CA MET A 78 1.54 2.31 2.67
C MET A 78 0.83 1.09 2.12
N THR A 79 1.23 0.67 0.93
CA THR A 79 0.96 -0.65 0.38
C THR A 79 2.24 -1.44 0.21
N ILE A 80 2.14 -2.75 -0.05
CA ILE A 80 3.30 -3.61 -0.21
C ILE A 80 3.00 -4.68 -1.27
N LYS A 81 4.03 -5.14 -1.96
CA LYS A 81 3.92 -6.25 -2.92
C LYS A 81 3.31 -7.48 -2.24
N GLU A 82 2.40 -8.17 -2.93
CA GLU A 82 1.62 -9.28 -2.37
C GLU A 82 2.49 -10.41 -1.81
N SER A 83 3.68 -10.59 -2.34
CA SER A 83 4.61 -11.64 -1.92
C SER A 83 5.20 -11.47 -0.51
N TYR A 84 5.09 -10.30 0.10
CA TYR A 84 5.49 -10.12 1.49
C TYR A 84 4.44 -10.67 2.45
N GLU A 85 4.88 -11.42 3.45
CA GLU A 85 4.02 -11.87 4.53
C GLU A 85 3.60 -10.70 5.40
N VAL A 86 2.29 -10.49 5.47
CA VAL A 86 1.63 -9.54 6.38
C VAL A 86 0.58 -10.33 7.15
N ALA A 87 0.71 -10.38 8.46
CA ALA A 87 -0.18 -11.16 9.32
C ALA A 87 -1.67 -10.87 9.03
N GLY A 88 -2.47 -11.92 8.87
CA GLY A 88 -3.89 -11.84 8.54
C GLY A 88 -4.21 -11.59 7.07
N SER A 89 -3.20 -11.52 6.19
CA SER A 89 -3.40 -11.28 4.76
C SER A 89 -3.01 -12.47 3.89
N PRO A 90 -3.60 -12.60 2.68
CA PRO A 90 -3.18 -13.62 1.72
C PRO A 90 -1.75 -13.34 1.24
N THR A 91 -0.96 -14.40 1.11
CA THR A 91 0.38 -14.40 0.52
C THR A 91 0.48 -15.59 -0.42
N THR A 92 0.12 -15.36 -1.67
CA THR A 92 -0.14 -16.43 -2.66
C THR A 92 0.95 -16.53 -3.72
N TRP A 93 1.78 -15.49 -3.87
CA TRP A 93 2.73 -15.33 -4.97
C TRP A 93 2.08 -15.48 -6.35
N GLY A 94 0.77 -15.16 -6.44
CA GLY A 94 -0.02 -15.32 -7.66
C GLY A 94 -0.28 -16.78 -8.07
N SER A 95 0.09 -17.78 -7.24
CA SER A 95 -0.07 -19.20 -7.53
C SER A 95 -1.40 -19.73 -7.00
N PRO A 96 -2.23 -20.38 -7.85
CA PRO A 96 -3.47 -21.04 -7.41
C PRO A 96 -3.26 -22.06 -6.29
N GLU A 97 -2.10 -22.70 -6.20
CA GLU A 97 -1.76 -23.65 -5.14
C GLU A 97 -1.76 -22.99 -3.75
N PHE A 98 -1.40 -21.69 -3.70
CA PHE A 98 -1.35 -20.91 -2.46
C PHE A 98 -2.56 -19.99 -2.28
N ARG A 99 -3.62 -20.15 -3.05
CA ARG A 99 -4.82 -19.28 -3.01
C ARG A 99 -5.37 -19.02 -1.61
N ASN A 100 -5.32 -20.03 -0.75
CA ASN A 100 -5.84 -19.96 0.62
C ASN A 100 -4.73 -19.76 1.67
N ASN A 101 -3.51 -19.47 1.25
CA ASN A 101 -2.40 -19.22 2.16
C ASN A 101 -2.55 -17.84 2.82
N VAL A 102 -2.98 -17.83 4.07
CA VAL A 102 -3.01 -16.64 4.92
C VAL A 102 -1.95 -16.80 6.00
N THR A 103 -1.04 -15.86 6.06
CA THR A 103 0.04 -15.89 7.06
C THR A 103 -0.42 -15.34 8.40
N ASP A 104 0.12 -15.86 9.48
CA ASP A 104 -0.11 -15.39 10.86
C ASP A 104 1.03 -14.50 11.39
N THR A 105 2.09 -14.35 10.61
CA THR A 105 3.30 -13.60 10.97
C THR A 105 3.62 -12.53 9.93
N ASP A 106 4.27 -11.47 10.38
CA ASP A 106 4.83 -10.45 9.49
C ASP A 106 6.25 -10.82 9.08
N ALA A 107 6.61 -10.65 7.82
CA ALA A 107 8.00 -10.67 7.37
C ALA A 107 8.84 -9.64 8.13
N VAL A 108 10.14 -9.89 8.30
CA VAL A 108 11.04 -8.98 9.05
C VAL A 108 11.02 -7.55 8.48
N SER A 109 10.94 -7.40 7.16
CA SER A 109 10.81 -6.09 6.50
C SER A 109 9.51 -5.40 6.89
N VAL A 110 8.39 -6.12 6.94
CA VAL A 110 7.07 -5.60 7.34
C VAL A 110 7.09 -5.15 8.80
N GLN A 111 7.66 -5.97 9.70
CA GLN A 111 7.83 -5.59 11.11
C GLN A 111 8.62 -4.28 11.25
N ARG A 112 9.71 -4.11 10.48
CA ARG A 112 10.51 -2.89 10.49
C ARG A 112 9.76 -1.68 9.96
N LEU A 113 8.97 -1.84 8.90
CA LEU A 113 8.12 -0.78 8.35
C LEU A 113 7.04 -0.37 9.35
N LYS A 114 6.33 -1.32 9.96
CA LYS A 114 5.35 -1.06 11.03
C LYS A 114 6.00 -0.34 12.21
N LYS A 115 7.22 -0.76 12.62
CA LYS A 115 7.98 -0.09 13.67
C LYS A 115 8.42 1.33 13.29
N ALA A 116 8.61 1.62 12.00
CA ALA A 116 8.87 2.97 11.50
C ALA A 116 7.62 3.86 11.51
N GLY A 117 6.44 3.29 11.80
CA GLY A 117 5.20 4.02 11.99
C GLY A 117 4.29 4.07 10.76
N VAL A 118 4.52 3.25 9.73
CA VAL A 118 3.63 3.22 8.56
C VAL A 118 2.25 2.68 8.92
N ASN A 119 1.25 3.15 8.20
CA ASN A 119 -0.10 2.59 8.17
C ASN A 119 -0.25 1.71 6.92
N LEU A 120 0.03 0.40 7.07
CA LEU A 120 -0.03 -0.57 5.97
C LEU A 120 -1.48 -0.97 5.72
N PHE A 121 -2.04 -0.58 4.57
CA PHE A 121 -3.47 -0.75 4.29
C PHE A 121 -3.80 -1.71 3.14
N GLY A 122 -2.80 -2.17 2.36
CA GLY A 122 -3.09 -3.04 1.22
C GLY A 122 -1.89 -3.73 0.61
N LYS A 123 -2.18 -4.66 -0.29
CA LYS A 123 -1.19 -5.45 -1.04
C LYS A 123 -1.35 -5.27 -2.53
N ALA A 124 -0.23 -5.11 -3.22
CA ALA A 124 -0.15 -4.87 -4.66
C ALA A 124 0.05 -6.16 -5.45
N ASN A 125 -0.56 -6.25 -6.63
CA ASN A 125 -0.57 -7.43 -7.50
C ASN A 125 0.83 -7.84 -7.98
N VAL A 126 0.97 -9.12 -8.29
CA VAL A 126 2.22 -9.79 -8.69
C VAL A 126 1.97 -10.76 -9.86
N PRO A 127 2.98 -11.14 -10.66
CA PRO A 127 2.87 -12.29 -11.55
C PRO A 127 3.00 -13.61 -10.79
N LEU A 128 2.60 -14.70 -11.46
CA LEU A 128 2.77 -16.06 -10.97
C LEU A 128 4.23 -16.30 -10.50
N MET A 129 4.39 -16.72 -9.23
CA MET A 129 5.68 -17.01 -8.60
C MET A 129 6.73 -15.91 -8.76
N LEU A 130 6.31 -14.67 -9.00
CA LEU A 130 7.15 -13.49 -9.23
C LEU A 130 8.08 -13.61 -10.45
N ALA A 131 7.81 -14.55 -11.35
CA ALA A 131 8.73 -15.00 -12.39
C ALA A 131 8.43 -14.39 -13.78
N ASP A 132 7.76 -13.23 -13.85
CA ASP A 132 7.47 -12.55 -15.10
C ASP A 132 7.82 -11.05 -15.01
N TRP A 133 8.09 -10.45 -16.17
CA TRP A 133 8.29 -9.01 -16.35
C TRP A 133 6.96 -8.27 -16.62
N GLN A 134 5.85 -8.95 -16.42
CA GLN A 134 4.50 -8.44 -16.47
C GLN A 134 3.81 -8.73 -15.14
N THR A 135 2.58 -8.23 -14.95
CA THR A 135 1.86 -8.42 -13.67
C THR A 135 0.45 -8.93 -13.96
N TYR A 136 0.32 -10.26 -13.95
CA TYR A 136 -0.95 -10.97 -14.07
C TYR A 136 -0.84 -12.36 -13.44
N ASN A 137 -1.96 -12.87 -12.95
CA ASN A 137 -2.07 -14.23 -12.43
C ASN A 137 -3.54 -14.70 -12.43
N GLU A 138 -3.76 -15.99 -12.20
CA GLU A 138 -5.09 -16.59 -12.22
C GLU A 138 -5.94 -16.30 -10.99
N ILE A 139 -5.35 -15.78 -9.89
CA ILE A 139 -6.07 -15.45 -8.66
C ILE A 139 -6.69 -14.06 -8.76
N TYR A 140 -5.87 -13.09 -9.16
CA TYR A 140 -6.17 -11.68 -9.06
C TYR A 140 -6.38 -10.99 -10.42
N GLY A 141 -6.03 -11.67 -11.52
CA GLY A 141 -6.11 -11.11 -12.87
C GLY A 141 -4.92 -10.20 -13.21
N THR A 142 -5.13 -9.35 -14.21
CA THR A 142 -4.10 -8.49 -14.81
C THR A 142 -4.10 -7.10 -14.21
N THR A 143 -2.92 -6.57 -13.91
CA THR A 143 -2.72 -5.15 -13.60
C THR A 143 -2.45 -4.37 -14.89
N ASN A 144 -3.14 -3.28 -15.08
CA ASN A 144 -3.01 -2.39 -16.23
C ASN A 144 -2.08 -1.22 -15.93
N ASN A 145 -1.40 -0.72 -16.96
CA ASN A 145 -0.55 0.45 -16.85
C ASN A 145 -1.41 1.73 -16.73
N PRO A 146 -1.22 2.57 -15.70
CA PRO A 146 -2.03 3.77 -15.50
C PRO A 146 -1.91 4.83 -16.61
N TRP A 147 -0.84 4.80 -17.41
CA TRP A 147 -0.64 5.70 -18.54
C TRP A 147 -1.31 5.21 -19.82
N ASP A 148 -1.47 3.89 -19.97
CA ASP A 148 -2.13 3.25 -21.12
C ASP A 148 -2.67 1.88 -20.66
N LEU A 149 -3.96 1.80 -20.42
CA LEU A 149 -4.62 0.60 -19.89
C LEU A 149 -4.49 -0.66 -20.80
N SER A 150 -4.07 -0.50 -22.05
CA SER A 150 -3.80 -1.61 -22.96
C SER A 150 -2.40 -2.21 -22.81
N ARG A 151 -1.56 -1.63 -21.95
CA ARG A 151 -0.16 -2.03 -21.74
C ARG A 151 0.06 -2.63 -20.36
N THR A 152 1.12 -3.43 -20.26
CA THR A 152 1.63 -3.91 -18.96
C THR A 152 2.29 -2.76 -18.17
N PRO A 153 2.16 -2.75 -16.84
CA PRO A 153 2.94 -1.83 -15.99
C PRO A 153 4.38 -2.30 -15.75
N GLY A 154 4.76 -3.45 -16.33
CA GLY A 154 5.99 -4.15 -16.01
C GLY A 154 5.81 -5.18 -14.90
N GLY A 155 6.90 -5.70 -14.36
CA GLY A 155 6.92 -6.74 -13.32
C GLY A 155 8.33 -7.02 -12.79
N SER A 156 8.41 -7.78 -11.78
CA SER A 156 7.38 -8.49 -11.00
C SER A 156 6.64 -7.61 -9.98
N SER A 157 7.06 -6.37 -9.74
CA SER A 157 6.42 -5.39 -8.84
C SER A 157 5.49 -4.42 -9.60
N GLY A 158 4.79 -4.90 -10.65
CA GLY A 158 3.98 -4.02 -11.51
C GLY A 158 2.75 -3.46 -10.80
N GLY A 159 2.14 -4.19 -9.86
CA GLY A 159 1.09 -3.66 -9.00
C GLY A 159 1.56 -2.48 -8.15
N SER A 160 2.73 -2.61 -7.52
CA SER A 160 3.37 -1.53 -6.75
C SER A 160 3.68 -0.30 -7.62
N ALA A 161 4.26 -0.54 -8.80
CA ALA A 161 4.58 0.53 -9.75
C ALA A 161 3.31 1.27 -10.23
N ALA A 162 2.26 0.52 -10.58
CA ALA A 162 0.98 1.09 -11.00
C ALA A 162 0.30 1.87 -9.86
N ALA A 163 0.32 1.34 -8.63
CA ALA A 163 -0.24 2.01 -7.46
C ALA A 163 0.45 3.36 -7.18
N LEU A 164 1.78 3.39 -7.20
CA LEU A 164 2.54 4.63 -7.01
C LEU A 164 2.31 5.62 -8.16
N ALA A 165 2.39 5.18 -9.41
CA ALA A 165 2.21 6.04 -10.58
C ALA A 165 0.80 6.66 -10.63
N ALA A 166 -0.23 5.93 -10.20
CA ALA A 166 -1.59 6.43 -10.11
C ALA A 166 -1.86 7.19 -8.80
N GLY A 167 -0.91 7.28 -7.87
CA GLY A 167 -1.08 7.93 -6.57
C GLY A 167 -2.13 7.24 -5.70
N LEU A 168 -2.15 5.90 -5.66
CA LEU A 168 -3.05 5.11 -4.82
C LEU A 168 -2.49 4.89 -3.42
N THR A 169 -1.23 5.16 -3.22
CA THR A 169 -0.51 4.97 -1.96
C THR A 169 0.56 6.03 -1.77
N GLY A 170 0.89 6.35 -0.52
CA GLY A 170 1.97 7.28 -0.18
C GLY A 170 3.36 6.65 -0.20
N LEU A 171 3.43 5.33 -0.12
CA LEU A 171 4.66 4.53 -0.13
C LEU A 171 4.31 3.10 -0.55
N ASP A 172 5.22 2.43 -1.23
CA ASP A 172 5.12 0.99 -1.53
C ASP A 172 6.51 0.34 -1.41
N ALA A 173 6.53 -0.96 -1.12
CA ALA A 173 7.72 -1.80 -1.17
C ALA A 173 7.47 -3.01 -2.07
N GLY A 174 8.32 -3.15 -3.13
CA GLY A 174 8.19 -4.17 -4.14
C GLY A 174 9.51 -4.74 -4.65
#